data_5a7e3b76df8b9445c2d3ed2bbba73951
#
_entry.id   5a7e3b76df8b9445c2d3ed2bbba73951
#
_cell.length_a   1.000
_cell.length_b   1.000
_cell.length_c   1.000
_cell.angle_alpha   90.00
_cell.angle_beta   90.00
_cell.angle_gamma   90.00
#
_symmetry.space_group_name_H-M   'P 1'
#
loop_
_entity.id
_entity.type
_entity.pdbx_description
1 polymer ?
#
loop_
_entity_poly.entity_id
_entity_poly.type
_entity_poly.pdbx_seq_one_letter_code
_entity_poly.pdbx_strand_id
1 'polypeptide(L)'
;MKMNLNGYKKEMKIFYLKRIEDESGISGTGRIAQGFIFDNGKVALTWLSEHPSVTIYDSIGEVHAIHGHGGKTEVIMEPDYKRAFNEMKSVLDNFNINEI
;
A
#
# COMPACT_ATOMS: atom_id res chain seq x y z
N MET A 1 28.26 6.23 0.71
CA MET A 1 27.67 7.50 1.11
C MET A 1 26.79 7.30 2.33
N LYS A 2 26.99 8.11 3.31
CA LYS A 2 26.19 8.01 4.51
C LYS A 2 24.88 8.78 4.33
N MET A 3 23.77 8.07 4.45
CA MET A 3 22.46 8.68 4.34
C MET A 3 22.09 9.34 5.67
N ASN A 4 21.74 10.60 5.62
CA ASN A 4 21.26 11.31 6.80
C ASN A 4 19.76 11.15 6.91
N LEU A 5 19.32 10.17 7.69
CA LEU A 5 17.92 9.88 7.85
C LEU A 5 17.16 10.97 8.61
N ASN A 6 17.89 11.77 9.38
CA ASN A 6 17.26 12.87 10.10
C ASN A 6 16.80 14.00 9.18
N GLY A 7 17.41 14.12 7.99
CA GLY A 7 16.98 15.08 6.99
C GLY A 7 15.74 14.64 6.24
N TYR A 8 15.36 13.38 6.33
CA TYR A 8 14.18 12.83 5.68
C TYR A 8 13.03 12.74 6.67
N LYS A 9 12.57 13.89 7.09
CA LYS A 9 11.36 13.93 7.91
C LYS A 9 10.12 13.77 7.09
N LYS A 10 10.26 13.81 5.79
CA LYS A 10 9.15 13.48 4.92
C LYS A 10 8.91 12.02 5.05
N GLU A 11 7.70 11.74 5.29
CA GLU A 11 7.31 10.39 5.59
C GLU A 11 6.86 9.70 4.33
N MET A 12 7.59 8.66 3.99
CA MET A 12 7.08 7.69 3.06
C MET A 12 5.85 7.08 3.68
N LYS A 13 4.76 7.07 2.96
CA LYS A 13 3.49 6.62 3.50
C LYS A 13 3.05 5.34 2.83
N ILE A 14 2.51 4.46 3.64
CA ILE A 14 1.94 3.20 3.18
C ILE A 14 0.43 3.33 3.24
N PHE A 15 -0.25 2.79 2.24
CA PHE A 15 -1.71 2.78 2.23
C PHE A 15 -2.20 1.48 1.60
N TYR A 16 -3.50 1.25 1.74
CA TYR A 16 -4.15 0.18 1.01
C TYR A 16 -5.50 0.67 0.49
N LEU A 17 -5.97 -0.02 -0.53
CA LEU A 17 -7.32 0.18 -1.03
C LEU A 17 -8.24 -0.84 -0.40
N LYS A 18 -9.31 -0.34 0.20
CA LYS A 18 -10.34 -1.18 0.79
C LYS A 18 -11.61 -1.03 -0.03
N ARG A 19 -12.03 -2.13 -0.62
CA ARG A 19 -13.30 -2.14 -1.35
C ARG A 19 -14.42 -2.34 -0.35
N ILE A 20 -15.30 -1.34 -0.27
CA ILE A 20 -16.45 -1.36 0.63
C ILE A 20 -17.59 -2.11 -0.02
N GLU A 21 -17.78 -1.86 -1.32
CA GLU A 21 -18.86 -2.46 -2.09
C GLU A 21 -18.31 -2.94 -3.42
N ASP A 22 -18.58 -4.21 -3.74
CA ASP A 22 -18.14 -4.80 -5.01
C ASP A 22 -19.26 -4.65 -6.02
N GLU A 23 -19.10 -3.74 -6.98
CA GLU A 23 -20.07 -3.49 -8.02
C GLU A 23 -20.30 -4.70 -8.91
N SER A 24 -19.27 -5.51 -9.13
CA SER A 24 -19.36 -6.66 -10.00
C SER A 24 -19.96 -7.88 -9.30
N GLY A 25 -19.87 -7.93 -7.99
CA GLY A 25 -20.24 -9.11 -7.21
C GLY A 25 -19.30 -10.28 -7.39
N ILE A 26 -18.16 -10.08 -8.06
CA ILE A 26 -17.23 -11.16 -8.39
C ILE A 26 -15.93 -11.02 -7.61
N SER A 27 -15.41 -9.79 -7.50
CA SER A 27 -14.08 -9.57 -6.93
C SER A 27 -14.04 -9.54 -5.41
N GLY A 28 -15.20 -9.36 -4.77
CA GLY A 28 -15.27 -9.31 -3.32
C GLY A 28 -14.94 -7.96 -2.73
N THR A 29 -14.98 -7.88 -1.40
CA THR A 29 -14.73 -6.67 -0.62
C THR A 29 -13.46 -6.83 0.20
N GLY A 30 -13.09 -5.78 0.92
CA GLY A 30 -11.93 -5.77 1.80
C GLY A 30 -10.68 -5.19 1.13
N ARG A 31 -9.53 -5.60 1.61
CA ARG A 31 -8.25 -5.10 1.12
C ARG A 31 -7.95 -5.71 -0.24
N ILE A 32 -7.87 -4.87 -1.26
CA ILE A 32 -7.68 -5.32 -2.64
C ILE A 32 -6.35 -4.91 -3.25
N ALA A 33 -5.70 -3.91 -2.67
CA ALA A 33 -4.42 -3.41 -3.17
C ALA A 33 -3.68 -2.72 -2.04
N GLN A 34 -2.39 -2.61 -2.20
CA GLN A 34 -1.57 -1.84 -1.27
C GLN A 34 -0.60 -0.98 -2.05
N GLY A 35 -0.16 0.10 -1.45
CA GLY A 35 0.67 1.04 -2.14
C GLY A 35 1.57 1.83 -1.21
N PHE A 36 2.37 2.64 -1.85
CA PHE A 36 3.42 3.39 -1.21
C PHE A 36 3.48 4.78 -1.84
N ILE A 37 3.51 5.81 -1.01
CA ILE A 37 3.65 7.18 -1.46
C ILE A 37 5.07 7.63 -1.20
N PHE A 38 5.77 7.98 -2.28
CA PHE A 38 7.13 8.49 -2.19
C PHE A 38 7.14 9.94 -1.71
N ASP A 39 8.29 10.39 -1.26
CA ASP A 39 8.46 11.76 -0.79
C ASP A 39 8.05 12.81 -1.81
N ASN A 40 8.25 12.51 -3.09
CA ASN A 40 7.89 13.44 -4.17
C ASN A 40 6.42 13.37 -4.55
N GLY A 41 5.63 12.57 -3.84
CA GLY A 41 4.20 12.43 -4.10
C GLY A 41 3.83 11.37 -5.11
N LYS A 42 4.79 10.77 -5.82
CA LYS A 42 4.51 9.67 -6.72
C LYS A 42 4.05 8.46 -5.92
N VAL A 43 3.26 7.61 -6.55
CA VAL A 43 2.64 6.47 -5.89
C VAL A 43 2.92 5.20 -6.67
N ALA A 44 3.30 4.15 -5.96
CA ALA A 44 3.37 2.80 -6.51
C ALA A 44 2.27 1.98 -5.86
N LEU A 45 1.51 1.26 -6.66
CA LEU A 45 0.37 0.45 -6.19
C LEU A 45 0.47 -0.95 -6.77
N THR A 46 0.27 -1.95 -5.93
CA THR A 46 0.21 -3.34 -6.39
C THR A 46 -1.12 -3.96 -5.96
N TRP A 47 -1.68 -4.79 -6.85
CA TRP A 47 -2.94 -5.47 -6.58
C TRP A 47 -2.71 -6.76 -5.83
N LEU A 48 -3.57 -7.05 -4.87
CA LEU A 48 -3.52 -8.27 -4.08
C LEU A 48 -4.34 -9.35 -4.79
N SER A 49 -3.80 -9.86 -5.87
CA SER A 49 -4.48 -10.83 -6.73
C SER A 49 -3.49 -11.88 -7.20
N GLU A 50 -4.00 -12.88 -7.94
CA GLU A 50 -3.16 -13.95 -8.48
C GLU A 50 -2.11 -13.44 -9.45
N HIS A 51 -2.44 -12.38 -10.18
CA HIS A 51 -1.53 -11.78 -11.15
C HIS A 51 -1.26 -10.35 -10.75
N PRO A 52 -0.45 -10.16 -9.71
CA PRO A 52 -0.17 -8.80 -9.23
C PRO A 52 0.65 -8.05 -10.25
N SER A 53 0.32 -6.78 -10.40
CA SER A 53 1.11 -5.84 -11.19
C SER A 53 1.41 -4.64 -10.32
N VAL A 54 2.39 -3.84 -10.72
CA VAL A 54 2.69 -2.58 -10.05
C VAL A 54 2.42 -1.46 -11.02
N THR A 55 1.63 -0.50 -10.61
CA THR A 55 1.30 0.67 -11.40
C THR A 55 1.79 1.91 -10.68
N ILE A 56 2.37 2.83 -11.43
CA ILE A 56 2.85 4.10 -10.90
C ILE A 56 1.84 5.19 -11.23
N TYR A 57 1.51 5.99 -10.23
CA TYR A 57 0.59 7.13 -10.37
C TYR A 57 1.33 8.40 -9.99
N ASP A 58 0.86 9.52 -10.54
CA ASP A 58 1.46 10.82 -10.22
C ASP A 58 1.16 11.28 -8.80
N SER A 59 0.04 10.87 -8.25
CA SER A 59 -0.38 11.29 -6.92
C SER A 59 -1.41 10.34 -6.34
N ILE A 60 -1.63 10.46 -5.04
CA ILE A 60 -2.70 9.71 -4.37
C ILE A 60 -4.07 10.19 -4.83
N GLY A 61 -4.17 11.47 -5.23
CA GLY A 61 -5.40 11.99 -5.79
C GLY A 61 -5.78 11.28 -7.09
N GLU A 62 -4.81 10.94 -7.91
CA GLU A 62 -5.05 10.16 -9.13
C GLU A 62 -5.57 8.76 -8.81
N VAL A 63 -5.01 8.13 -7.78
CA VAL A 63 -5.51 6.82 -7.32
C VAL A 63 -6.97 6.91 -6.92
N HIS A 64 -7.32 7.95 -6.15
CA HIS A 64 -8.71 8.20 -5.77
C HIS A 64 -9.62 8.40 -6.98
N ALA A 65 -9.16 9.20 -7.93
CA ALA A 65 -9.97 9.52 -9.10
C ALA A 65 -10.25 8.28 -9.95
N ILE A 66 -9.27 7.40 -10.08
CA ILE A 66 -9.38 6.23 -10.94
C ILE A 66 -10.09 5.08 -10.21
N HIS A 67 -9.76 4.86 -8.95
CA HIS A 67 -10.18 3.66 -8.23
C HIS A 67 -11.21 3.87 -7.13
N GLY A 68 -11.59 5.10 -6.83
CA GLY A 68 -12.52 5.39 -5.74
C GLY A 68 -13.95 4.94 -5.98
N HIS A 69 -14.38 4.88 -7.24
CA HIS A 69 -15.72 4.40 -7.63
C HIS A 69 -16.84 5.04 -6.82
N GLY A 70 -16.81 6.38 -6.69
CA GLY A 70 -17.86 7.09 -5.96
C GLY A 70 -17.95 6.75 -4.48
N GLY A 71 -16.84 6.35 -3.86
CA GLY A 71 -16.80 6.01 -2.45
C GLY A 71 -16.92 4.53 -2.16
N LYS A 72 -17.05 3.68 -3.19
CA LYS A 72 -17.14 2.23 -2.99
C LYS A 72 -15.79 1.58 -2.71
N THR A 73 -14.71 2.29 -3.00
CA THR A 73 -13.35 1.89 -2.65
C THR A 73 -12.70 3.06 -1.94
N GLU A 74 -12.14 2.80 -0.78
CA GLU A 74 -11.48 3.81 0.04
C GLU A 74 -9.98 3.64 0.04
N VAL A 75 -9.27 4.76 0.07
CA VAL A 75 -7.83 4.79 0.32
C VAL A 75 -7.65 4.89 1.83
N ILE A 76 -7.07 3.88 2.42
CA ILE A 76 -6.83 3.86 3.87
C ILE A 76 -5.33 4.03 4.10
N MET A 77 -4.96 5.13 4.76
CA MET A 77 -3.58 5.36 5.11
C MET A 77 -3.19 4.47 6.29
N GLU A 78 -2.03 3.86 6.21
CA GLU A 78 -1.49 3.12 7.33
C GLU A 78 -0.77 4.13 8.23
N PRO A 79 -1.31 4.44 9.41
CA PRO A 79 -0.75 5.49 10.24
C PRO A 79 0.55 5.10 10.93
N ASP A 80 0.84 3.81 11.00
CA ASP A 80 1.99 3.32 11.73
C ASP A 80 2.75 2.29 10.89
N TYR A 81 3.75 2.79 10.18
CA TYR A 81 4.55 1.89 9.36
C TYR A 81 5.38 0.93 10.22
N LYS A 82 5.66 1.27 11.48
CA LYS A 82 6.35 0.35 12.38
C LYS A 82 5.51 -0.89 12.65
N ARG A 83 4.20 -0.70 12.80
CA ARG A 83 3.29 -1.81 12.94
C ARG A 83 3.28 -2.67 11.69
N ALA A 84 3.19 -2.04 10.54
CA ALA A 84 3.23 -2.76 9.26
C ALA A 84 4.55 -3.51 9.10
N PHE A 85 5.66 -2.88 9.47
CA PHE A 85 6.97 -3.50 9.44
C PHE A 85 7.04 -4.71 10.38
N ASN A 86 6.51 -4.58 11.59
CA ASN A 86 6.51 -5.66 12.57
C ASN A 86 5.66 -6.83 12.11
N GLU A 87 4.52 -6.55 11.48
CA GLU A 87 3.68 -7.59 10.92
C GLU A 87 4.42 -8.35 9.82
N MET A 88 5.10 -7.64 8.95
CA MET A 88 5.89 -8.25 7.89
C MET A 88 7.04 -9.08 8.47
N LYS A 89 7.71 -8.54 9.48
CA LYS A 89 8.79 -9.24 10.15
C LYS A 89 8.30 -10.54 10.77
N SER A 90 7.13 -10.53 11.40
CA SER A 90 6.53 -11.71 11.98
C SER A 90 6.28 -12.78 10.91
N VAL A 91 5.78 -12.39 9.75
CA VAL A 91 5.58 -13.30 8.63
C VAL A 91 6.91 -13.90 8.18
N LEU A 92 7.93 -13.07 8.02
CA LEU A 92 9.24 -13.52 7.60
C LEU A 92 9.88 -14.48 8.62
N ASP A 93 9.72 -14.20 9.90
CA ASP A 93 10.23 -15.07 10.96
C ASP A 93 9.57 -16.45 10.91
N ASN A 94 8.31 -16.52 10.55
CA ASN A 94 7.60 -17.78 10.42
C ASN A 94 8.08 -18.62 9.24
N PHE A 95 8.79 -18.01 8.31
CA PHE A 95 9.40 -18.76 7.20
C PHE A 95 10.83 -19.20 7.48
N ASN A 96 11.30 -19.06 8.70
CA ASN A 96 12.65 -19.49 9.12
C ASN A 96 13.76 -18.89 8.28
N ILE A 97 13.61 -17.65 7.91
CA ILE A 97 14.59 -16.94 7.09
C ILE A 97 15.93 -16.82 7.84
N ASN A 98 15.89 -16.90 9.15
CA ASN A 98 17.07 -16.79 9.98
C ASN A 98 18.08 -17.93 9.78
N GLU A 99 17.68 -18.97 9.09
CA GLU A 99 18.56 -20.11 8.82
C GLU A 99 19.44 -19.90 7.60
N ILE A 100 19.29 -18.82 6.92
CA ILE A 100 20.05 -18.52 5.70
C ILE A 100 21.47 -18.06 6.04
#